data_9dd36a0352e072d095a88c53acdc23be
#
_entry.id   9dd36a0352e072d095a88c53acdc23be
#
_cell.length_a   1.000
_cell.length_b   1.000
_cell.length_c   1.000
_cell.angle_alpha   90.00
_cell.angle_beta   90.00
_cell.angle_gamma   90.00
#
_symmetry.space_group_name_H-M   'P 1'
#
loop_
_entity.id
_entity.type
_entity.pdbx_description
1 polymer ?
#
loop_
_entity_poly.entity_id
_entity_poly.type
_entity_poly.pdbx_seq_one_letter_code
_entity_poly.pdbx_strand_id
1 'polypeptide(L)'
;ERAVNADPKLDGLIGFKDLKLEEMGWEVYDFLEPVIIDDIAYSHYFTSGVMGRPVSSAKLMLQKKYMSCVMGHVQDRDVAFARKADGTNMLGLFAGIFYQHDEDYLTPQTNGSWSGIWILNEVKDGGCDEMPVSINYLREKYGD
;
A
#
# COMPACT_ATOMS: atom_id res chain seq x y z
N GLU A 1 6.91 -4.62 -16.41
CA GLU A 1 6.24 -5.63 -17.25
C GLU A 1 5.50 -5.02 -18.44
N ARG A 2 4.59 -4.03 -18.29
CA ARG A 2 3.87 -3.44 -19.44
C ARG A 2 4.78 -2.93 -20.55
N ALA A 3 5.88 -2.26 -20.20
CA ALA A 3 6.85 -1.76 -21.19
C ALA A 3 7.61 -2.91 -21.87
N VAL A 4 7.97 -3.95 -21.12
CA VAL A 4 8.63 -5.16 -21.64
C VAL A 4 7.68 -5.94 -22.55
N ASN A 5 6.43 -6.10 -22.14
CA ASN A 5 5.41 -6.80 -22.94
C ASN A 5 5.00 -6.02 -24.20
N ALA A 6 5.22 -4.71 -24.24
CA ALA A 6 4.91 -3.85 -25.37
C ALA A 6 6.04 -3.77 -26.42
N ASP A 7 7.27 -4.09 -26.05
CA ASP A 7 8.42 -4.08 -26.97
C ASP A 7 9.11 -5.46 -27.02
N PRO A 8 8.89 -6.23 -28.08
CA PRO A 8 9.48 -7.57 -28.22
C PRO A 8 11.02 -7.60 -28.14
N LYS A 9 11.68 -6.45 -28.32
CA LYS A 9 13.15 -6.36 -28.18
C LYS A 9 13.60 -6.41 -26.74
N LEU A 10 12.74 -6.13 -25.79
CA LEU A 10 13.01 -6.19 -24.36
C LEU A 10 12.68 -7.56 -23.74
N ASP A 11 12.01 -8.42 -24.53
CA ASP A 11 11.66 -9.75 -24.05
C ASP A 11 12.90 -10.58 -23.74
N GLY A 12 12.98 -11.06 -22.51
CA GLY A 12 14.15 -11.79 -21.99
C GLY A 12 15.38 -10.94 -21.64
N LEU A 13 15.38 -9.63 -21.92
CA LEU A 13 16.46 -8.72 -21.53
C LEU A 13 16.22 -8.08 -20.15
N ILE A 14 14.98 -7.70 -19.88
CA ILE A 14 14.58 -7.09 -18.60
C ILE A 14 13.24 -7.72 -18.18
N GLY A 15 13.17 -8.23 -16.98
CA GLY A 15 11.95 -8.82 -16.45
C GLY A 15 11.94 -8.83 -14.93
N PHE A 16 10.84 -9.31 -14.36
CA PHE A 16 10.65 -9.39 -12.92
C PHE A 16 11.75 -10.21 -12.22
N LYS A 17 12.22 -11.28 -12.87
CA LYS A 17 13.33 -12.14 -12.42
C LYS A 17 14.66 -11.37 -12.23
N ASP A 18 14.86 -10.26 -12.95
CA ASP A 18 16.11 -9.49 -12.86
C ASP A 18 16.15 -8.65 -11.57
N LEU A 19 15.03 -8.49 -10.89
CA LEU A 19 14.96 -7.89 -9.54
C LEU A 19 15.53 -8.82 -8.47
N LYS A 20 15.68 -10.12 -8.75
CA LYS A 20 16.25 -11.12 -7.83
C LYS A 20 15.62 -11.17 -6.45
N LEU A 21 14.33 -10.87 -6.36
CA LEU A 21 13.61 -10.74 -5.08
C LEU A 21 13.64 -12.05 -4.29
N GLU A 22 13.41 -13.18 -4.95
CA GLU A 22 13.46 -14.49 -4.32
C GLU A 22 14.88 -14.85 -3.82
N GLU A 23 15.92 -14.49 -4.60
CA GLU A 23 17.32 -14.69 -4.19
C GLU A 23 17.67 -13.85 -2.94
N MET A 24 17.01 -12.70 -2.77
CA MET A 24 17.14 -11.85 -1.59
C MET A 24 16.23 -12.28 -0.42
N GLY A 25 15.49 -13.37 -0.56
CA GLY A 25 14.61 -13.90 0.48
C GLY A 25 13.23 -13.24 0.55
N TRP A 26 12.81 -12.51 -0.50
CA TRP A 26 11.47 -11.94 -0.58
C TRP A 26 10.47 -13.00 -1.05
N GLU A 27 9.34 -13.07 -0.39
CA GLU A 27 8.18 -13.80 -0.86
C GLU A 27 7.39 -12.90 -1.81
N VAL A 28 7.11 -13.39 -3.01
CA VAL A 28 6.52 -12.60 -4.09
C VAL A 28 5.14 -13.14 -4.44
N TYR A 29 4.16 -12.26 -4.50
CA TYR A 29 2.77 -12.57 -4.80
C TYR A 29 2.35 -11.94 -6.12
N ASP A 30 1.34 -12.50 -6.76
CA ASP A 30 0.80 -11.97 -8.02
C ASP A 30 0.17 -10.59 -7.84
N PHE A 31 0.17 -9.83 -8.93
CA PHE A 31 -0.40 -8.47 -8.91
C PHE A 31 -1.88 -8.48 -8.51
N LEU A 32 -2.21 -7.72 -7.48
CA LEU A 32 -3.52 -7.64 -6.83
C LEU A 32 -3.97 -8.90 -6.08
N GLU A 33 -3.12 -9.90 -5.94
CA GLU A 33 -3.36 -10.97 -4.99
C GLU A 33 -3.28 -10.41 -3.56
N PRO A 34 -4.35 -10.55 -2.75
CA PRO A 34 -4.28 -10.10 -1.37
C PRO A 34 -3.49 -11.08 -0.52
N VAL A 35 -2.54 -10.57 0.24
CA VAL A 35 -1.82 -11.33 1.25
C VAL A 35 -2.44 -11.06 2.61
N ILE A 36 -2.78 -12.09 3.37
CA ILE A 36 -3.37 -11.94 4.70
C ILE A 36 -2.31 -12.28 5.75
N ILE A 37 -2.02 -11.31 6.61
CA ILE A 37 -1.10 -11.46 7.74
C ILE A 37 -1.85 -10.95 8.98
N ASP A 38 -1.97 -11.78 10.01
CA ASP A 38 -2.65 -11.45 11.26
C ASP A 38 -4.07 -10.86 11.07
N ASP A 39 -4.85 -11.46 10.16
CA ASP A 39 -6.20 -11.04 9.76
C ASP A 39 -6.29 -9.63 9.12
N ILE A 40 -5.18 -9.08 8.69
CA ILE A 40 -5.10 -7.85 7.87
C ILE A 40 -4.75 -8.24 6.43
N ALA A 41 -5.53 -7.80 5.47
CA ALA A 41 -5.27 -8.01 4.04
C ALA A 41 -4.37 -6.89 3.48
N TYR A 42 -3.33 -7.27 2.78
CA TYR A 42 -2.38 -6.37 2.11
C TYR A 42 -2.47 -6.57 0.60
N SER A 43 -2.51 -5.49 -0.17
CA SER A 43 -2.46 -5.53 -1.64
C SER A 43 -1.94 -4.22 -2.19
N HIS A 44 -1.48 -4.23 -3.45
CA HIS A 44 -1.12 -2.98 -4.13
C HIS A 44 -2.29 -1.99 -4.14
N TYR A 45 -3.49 -2.47 -4.49
CA TYR A 45 -4.76 -1.80 -4.20
C TYR A 45 -5.91 -2.81 -4.15
N PHE A 46 -7.02 -2.41 -3.55
CA PHE A 46 -8.27 -3.16 -3.57
C PHE A 46 -9.25 -2.55 -4.58
N THR A 47 -9.95 -3.39 -5.31
CA THR A 47 -10.92 -2.94 -6.32
C THR A 47 -12.25 -2.51 -5.68
N SER A 48 -12.86 -1.45 -6.23
CA SER A 48 -14.17 -0.94 -5.78
C SER A 48 -15.35 -1.76 -6.35
N GLY A 49 -15.13 -2.50 -7.42
CA GLY A 49 -16.15 -3.29 -8.11
C GLY A 49 -15.59 -4.01 -9.32
N VAL A 50 -16.49 -4.52 -10.17
CA VAL A 50 -16.15 -5.39 -11.32
C VAL A 50 -15.28 -4.76 -12.41
N MET A 51 -15.21 -3.44 -12.47
CA MET A 51 -14.37 -2.73 -13.45
C MET A 51 -12.88 -2.65 -13.06
N GLY A 52 -12.48 -3.25 -11.94
CA GLY A 52 -11.08 -3.30 -11.51
C GLY A 52 -10.47 -1.96 -11.05
N ARG A 53 -11.28 -0.91 -10.89
CA ARG A 53 -10.79 0.40 -10.42
C ARG A 53 -10.45 0.33 -8.93
N PRO A 54 -9.37 1.01 -8.48
CA PRO A 54 -9.05 1.12 -7.06
C PRO A 54 -10.20 1.73 -6.26
N VAL A 55 -10.33 1.35 -5.01
CA VAL A 55 -11.20 2.05 -4.05
C VAL A 55 -10.70 3.47 -3.83
N SER A 56 -11.61 4.42 -3.63
CA SER A 56 -11.29 5.85 -3.54
C SER A 56 -11.06 6.35 -2.11
N SER A 57 -11.33 5.54 -1.09
CA SER A 57 -11.08 5.89 0.31
C SER A 57 -10.94 4.65 1.19
N ALA A 58 -10.23 4.80 2.31
CA ALA A 58 -10.08 3.77 3.32
C ALA A 58 -11.45 3.33 3.90
N LYS A 59 -12.36 4.28 4.09
CA LYS A 59 -13.73 3.97 4.53
C LYS A 59 -14.49 3.10 3.52
N LEU A 60 -14.42 3.43 2.23
CA LEU A 60 -15.05 2.63 1.17
C LEU A 60 -14.40 1.25 1.08
N MET A 61 -13.09 1.15 1.30
CA MET A 61 -12.37 -0.12 1.32
C MET A 61 -12.95 -1.06 2.39
N LEU A 62 -13.08 -0.58 3.63
CA LEU A 62 -13.70 -1.36 4.71
C LEU A 62 -15.12 -1.82 4.38
N GLN A 63 -15.94 -0.93 3.79
CA GLN A 63 -17.31 -1.24 3.39
C GLN A 63 -17.40 -2.30 2.28
N LYS A 64 -16.36 -2.43 1.43
CA LYS A 64 -16.33 -3.37 0.30
C LYS A 64 -15.65 -4.69 0.64
N LYS A 65 -14.68 -4.68 1.56
CA LYS A 65 -13.85 -5.85 1.87
C LYS A 65 -14.19 -6.54 3.18
N TYR A 66 -14.93 -5.86 4.07
CA TYR A 66 -15.42 -6.42 5.34
C TYR A 66 -14.34 -6.96 6.28
N MET A 67 -13.11 -6.45 6.14
CA MET A 67 -11.97 -6.81 6.97
C MET A 67 -10.96 -5.66 7.00
N SER A 68 -9.97 -5.74 7.89
CA SER A 68 -8.85 -4.82 7.90
C SER A 68 -8.03 -4.94 6.62
N CYS A 69 -7.69 -3.80 6.02
CA CYS A 69 -6.99 -3.75 4.75
C CYS A 69 -5.97 -2.63 4.72
N VAL A 70 -4.78 -2.94 4.19
CA VAL A 70 -3.71 -1.97 3.92
C VAL A 70 -3.39 -1.98 2.43
N MET A 71 -3.32 -0.81 1.81
CA MET A 71 -2.96 -0.69 0.40
C MET A 71 -2.01 0.49 0.14
N GLY A 72 -1.25 0.36 -0.94
CA GLY A 72 -0.48 1.45 -1.55
C GLY A 72 -1.25 2.14 -2.67
N HIS A 73 -0.63 2.29 -3.84
CA HIS A 73 -1.16 2.86 -5.07
C HIS A 73 -1.58 4.32 -5.00
N VAL A 74 -2.36 4.71 -4.00
CA VAL A 74 -2.74 6.10 -3.75
C VAL A 74 -1.58 6.80 -3.04
N GLN A 75 -1.15 7.94 -3.59
CA GLN A 75 0.03 8.64 -3.09
C GLN A 75 -0.21 9.35 -1.74
N ASP A 76 -1.45 9.60 -1.39
CA ASP A 76 -1.78 10.19 -0.10
C ASP A 76 -2.18 9.14 0.92
N ARG A 77 -2.10 9.50 2.20
CA ARG A 77 -2.57 8.64 3.30
C ARG A 77 -4.06 8.84 3.53
N ASP A 78 -4.74 7.76 3.82
CA ASP A 78 -6.12 7.78 4.31
C ASP A 78 -6.30 6.67 5.35
N VAL A 79 -6.94 6.98 6.45
CA VAL A 79 -7.16 6.04 7.57
C VAL A 79 -8.63 6.04 7.94
N ALA A 80 -9.19 4.86 8.07
CA ALA A 80 -10.56 4.69 8.54
C ALA A 80 -10.66 3.53 9.53
N PHE A 81 -11.54 3.69 10.49
CA PHE A 81 -11.87 2.66 11.46
C PHE A 81 -13.34 2.25 11.32
N ALA A 82 -13.60 0.98 11.50
CA ALA A 82 -14.94 0.45 11.61
C ALA A 82 -14.97 -0.66 12.67
N ARG A 83 -16.16 -0.98 13.14
CA ARG A 83 -16.36 -2.08 14.09
C ARG A 83 -17.41 -3.03 13.54
N LYS A 84 -17.09 -4.32 13.57
CA LYS A 84 -18.05 -5.39 13.26
C LYS A 84 -19.07 -5.55 14.37
N ALA A 85 -20.16 -6.22 14.08
CA ALA A 85 -21.23 -6.49 15.08
C ALA A 85 -20.75 -7.35 16.26
N ASP A 86 -19.72 -8.16 16.08
CA ASP A 86 -19.09 -8.96 17.13
C ASP A 86 -18.12 -8.17 18.02
N GLY A 87 -17.94 -6.87 17.75
CA GLY A 87 -17.04 -5.99 18.49
C GLY A 87 -15.63 -5.90 17.91
N THR A 88 -15.28 -6.70 16.91
CA THR A 88 -13.95 -6.66 16.26
C THR A 88 -13.73 -5.34 15.56
N ASN A 89 -12.59 -4.71 15.80
CA ASN A 89 -12.17 -3.49 15.11
C ASN A 89 -11.59 -3.83 13.74
N MET A 90 -11.80 -2.93 12.77
CA MET A 90 -11.21 -2.99 11.45
C MET A 90 -10.46 -1.70 11.14
N LEU A 91 -9.27 -1.83 10.56
CA LEU A 91 -8.45 -0.74 10.04
C LEU A 91 -8.48 -0.74 8.51
N GLY A 92 -8.83 0.40 7.91
CA GLY A 92 -8.59 0.69 6.50
C GLY A 92 -7.45 1.68 6.40
N LEU A 93 -6.39 1.34 5.66
CA LEU A 93 -5.20 2.16 5.56
C LEU A 93 -4.71 2.30 4.12
N PHE A 94 -4.57 3.54 3.65
CA PHE A 94 -3.79 3.92 2.48
C PHE A 94 -2.43 4.38 2.96
N ALA A 95 -1.38 3.71 2.53
CA ALA A 95 -0.05 3.84 3.13
C ALA A 95 0.69 5.13 2.75
N GLY A 96 0.23 5.86 1.72
CA GLY A 96 0.96 7.00 1.18
C GLY A 96 2.16 6.58 0.33
N ILE A 97 3.22 7.40 0.35
CA ILE A 97 4.44 7.21 -0.43
C ILE A 97 5.67 7.08 0.47
N PHE A 98 6.78 6.58 -0.11
CA PHE A 98 8.09 6.55 0.55
C PHE A 98 9.18 7.06 -0.41
N TYR A 99 9.01 8.29 -0.89
CA TYR A 99 10.01 9.02 -1.67
C TYR A 99 9.98 10.52 -1.34
N GLN A 100 10.95 11.29 -1.83
CA GLN A 100 11.23 12.66 -1.39
C GLN A 100 11.32 13.66 -2.55
N HIS A 101 10.85 13.34 -3.72
CA HIS A 101 10.84 14.28 -4.84
C HIS A 101 9.41 14.72 -5.14
N ASP A 102 9.28 15.92 -5.63
CA ASP A 102 8.03 16.40 -6.21
C ASP A 102 7.95 15.93 -7.67
N GLU A 103 6.78 15.52 -8.08
CA GLU A 103 6.53 15.13 -9.46
C GLU A 103 6.26 16.36 -10.32
N ASP A 104 7.07 16.59 -11.35
CA ASP A 104 6.98 17.78 -12.22
C ASP A 104 5.62 17.95 -12.90
N TYR A 105 4.89 16.85 -13.09
CA TYR A 105 3.56 16.86 -13.71
C TYR A 105 2.41 17.11 -12.73
N LEU A 106 2.69 17.14 -11.42
CA LEU A 106 1.68 17.39 -10.40
C LEU A 106 1.62 18.88 -10.03
N THR A 107 0.42 19.32 -9.66
CA THR A 107 0.22 20.67 -9.15
C THR A 107 0.60 20.78 -7.67
N PRO A 108 0.80 21.98 -7.10
CA PRO A 108 1.04 22.15 -5.67
C PRO A 108 -0.01 21.52 -4.75
N GLN A 109 -1.24 21.32 -5.22
CA GLN A 109 -2.30 20.66 -4.46
C GLN A 109 -2.10 19.15 -4.35
N THR A 110 -1.37 18.54 -5.28
CA THR A 110 -1.14 17.10 -5.37
C THR A 110 0.28 16.68 -4.96
N ASN A 111 1.24 17.61 -4.97
CA ASN A 111 2.60 17.38 -4.47
C ASN A 111 2.74 17.45 -2.94
N GLY A 112 1.65 17.55 -2.21
CA GLY A 112 1.63 17.51 -0.74
C GLY A 112 1.37 16.13 -0.13
N SER A 113 1.57 15.05 -0.89
CA SER A 113 1.30 13.69 -0.45
C SER A 113 2.13 13.28 0.76
N TRP A 114 1.52 12.54 1.67
CA TRP A 114 2.21 12.10 2.86
C TRP A 114 3.24 11.03 2.55
N SER A 115 4.49 11.27 2.97
CA SER A 115 5.61 10.36 2.81
C SER A 115 6.09 9.84 4.16
N GLY A 116 6.19 8.51 4.29
CA GLY A 116 6.60 7.87 5.54
C GLY A 116 6.37 6.38 5.57
N ILE A 117 6.46 5.82 6.76
CA ILE A 117 6.18 4.42 7.06
C ILE A 117 5.09 4.31 8.11
N TRP A 118 4.45 3.16 8.16
CA TRP A 118 3.48 2.80 9.18
C TRP A 118 4.02 1.66 10.02
N ILE A 119 3.88 1.78 11.33
CA ILE A 119 4.13 0.69 12.27
C ILE A 119 2.77 0.29 12.82
N LEU A 120 2.44 -0.98 12.69
CA LEU A 120 1.24 -1.56 13.24
C LEU A 120 1.63 -2.31 14.51
N ASN A 121 1.26 -1.76 15.65
CA ASN A 121 1.57 -2.33 16.96
C ASN A 121 0.40 -3.18 17.46
N GLU A 122 0.67 -4.12 18.35
CA GLU A 122 -0.34 -4.93 19.03
C GLU A 122 -1.35 -5.58 18.08
N VAL A 123 -0.88 -6.03 16.92
CA VAL A 123 -1.75 -6.63 15.90
C VAL A 123 -2.41 -7.88 16.44
N LYS A 124 -3.74 -7.90 16.46
CA LYS A 124 -4.53 -9.03 16.92
C LYS A 124 -5.93 -9.02 16.29
N ASP A 125 -6.35 -10.17 15.79
CA ASP A 125 -7.69 -10.38 15.21
C ASP A 125 -8.05 -9.31 14.15
N GLY A 126 -7.05 -8.85 13.37
CA GLY A 126 -7.21 -7.79 12.37
C GLY A 126 -7.26 -6.37 12.93
N GLY A 127 -7.22 -6.18 14.24
CA GLY A 127 -7.06 -4.88 14.89
C GLY A 127 -5.59 -4.56 15.15
N CYS A 128 -5.24 -3.29 15.29
CA CYS A 128 -3.91 -2.84 15.67
C CYS A 128 -3.93 -1.39 16.15
N ASP A 129 -2.84 -0.97 16.78
CA ASP A 129 -2.51 0.43 17.04
C ASP A 129 -1.56 0.92 15.95
N GLU A 130 -2.06 1.76 15.05
CA GLU A 130 -1.28 2.29 13.94
C GLU A 130 -0.47 3.52 14.37
N MET A 131 0.80 3.56 13.96
CA MET A 131 1.69 4.68 14.22
C MET A 131 2.32 5.17 12.92
N PRO A 132 1.92 6.35 12.40
CA PRO A 132 2.57 6.96 11.25
C PRO A 132 3.92 7.58 11.66
N VAL A 133 4.96 7.30 10.90
CA VAL A 133 6.28 7.90 11.06
C VAL A 133 6.66 8.59 9.77
N SER A 134 6.68 9.94 9.77
CA SER A 134 6.97 10.70 8.56
C SER A 134 8.44 10.56 8.13
N ILE A 135 8.67 10.65 6.82
CA ILE A 135 10.03 10.62 6.27
C ILE A 135 10.89 11.79 6.80
N ASN A 136 10.28 12.94 7.05
CA ASN A 136 10.99 14.09 7.61
C ASN A 136 11.51 13.81 9.02
N TYR A 137 10.68 13.17 9.87
CA TYR A 137 11.12 12.74 11.19
C TYR A 137 12.24 11.70 11.10
N LEU A 138 12.14 10.75 10.19
CA LEU A 138 13.18 9.73 9.99
C LEU A 138 14.51 10.38 9.57
N ARG A 139 14.47 11.37 8.69
CA ARG A 139 15.65 12.12 8.24
C ARG A 139 16.25 12.94 9.36
N GLU A 140 15.45 13.65 10.11
CA GLU A 140 15.95 14.49 11.23
C GLU A 140 16.61 13.62 12.29
N LYS A 141 16.08 12.43 12.55
CA LYS A 141 16.55 11.57 13.64
C LYS A 141 17.67 10.61 13.23
N TYR A 142 17.69 10.14 11.99
CA TYR A 142 18.57 9.06 11.53
C TYR A 142 19.30 9.39 10.23
N GLY A 143 19.00 10.53 9.60
CA GLY A 143 19.74 11.02 8.43
C GLY A 143 21.10 11.60 8.85
N ASP A 144 22.12 11.38 7.98
CA ASP A 144 23.45 12.00 8.12
C ASP A 144 23.44 13.46 7.68
#